data_cc84421849365215c0d2e04d865f832a
#
_entry.id   cc84421849365215c0d2e04d865f832a
#
_cell.length_a   1.000
_cell.length_b   1.000
_cell.length_c   1.000
_cell.angle_alpha   90.00
_cell.angle_beta   90.00
_cell.angle_gamma   90.00
#
_symmetry.space_group_name_H-M   'P 1'
#
loop_
_entity.id
_entity.type
_entity.pdbx_description
1 polymer ?
#
loop_
_entity_poly.entity_id
_entity_poly.type
_entity_poly.pdbx_seq_one_letter_code
_entity_poly.pdbx_strand_id
1 'polypeptide(L)'
;MAAHSPGTRRQATAILIVIAALVCVRPPRAIVRGARNGAIAGRVELRRVASAERRPTVAELGTPSAALDVSDRMTSVVYLDSAPRGAFEQVETPRAIMDQRGERFVPHVLAITTGTIVDFPNSDRIYHNVFSLSKVRTFDLGRYAAGHTKPVRFDRAGVVRVFCDIHSHMNAFILVFSHPFYSLTDNDGRYRIDNVPPGTYNVIAWNEGISSDARPVVVPDGGVAELDFTLR
;
A
#
# COMPACT_ATOMS: atom_id res chain seq x y z
N MET A 1 -58.06 102.36 22.65
CA MET A 1 -58.63 101.00 22.35
C MET A 1 -57.50 100.07 21.99
N ALA A 2 -57.01 99.28 22.97
CA ALA A 2 -55.87 98.41 22.79
C ALA A 2 -56.36 96.94 22.89
N ALA A 3 -56.07 96.15 21.94
CA ALA A 3 -56.37 94.71 21.91
C ALA A 3 -55.10 93.91 22.18
N HIS A 4 -55.19 93.15 23.30
CA HIS A 4 -54.15 92.19 23.76
C HIS A 4 -54.25 90.93 22.92
N SER A 5 -53.13 90.45 22.36
CA SER A 5 -52.98 89.10 21.80
C SER A 5 -52.14 88.19 22.70
N PRO A 6 -52.56 86.97 22.96
CA PRO A 6 -51.83 86.10 23.88
C PRO A 6 -50.75 85.29 23.14
N GLY A 7 -49.54 85.24 23.69
CA GLY A 7 -48.39 84.46 23.17
C GLY A 7 -48.54 82.97 23.43
N THR A 8 -48.38 82.23 22.42
CA THR A 8 -48.32 80.76 22.43
C THR A 8 -46.89 80.26 22.78
N ARG A 9 -46.78 79.64 23.93
CA ARG A 9 -45.57 78.92 24.36
C ARG A 9 -45.44 77.62 23.53
N ARG A 10 -44.40 77.51 22.73
CA ARG A 10 -44.00 76.25 22.10
C ARG A 10 -43.21 75.41 23.09
N GLN A 11 -43.76 74.24 23.44
CA GLN A 11 -43.04 73.25 24.22
C GLN A 11 -42.16 72.47 23.18
N ALA A 12 -40.86 72.48 23.42
CA ALA A 12 -39.88 71.65 22.66
C ALA A 12 -39.81 70.26 23.29
N THR A 13 -40.36 69.26 22.64
CA THR A 13 -40.24 67.85 23.04
C THR A 13 -38.88 67.34 22.56
N ALA A 14 -37.97 67.08 23.49
CA ALA A 14 -36.69 66.46 23.21
C ALA A 14 -36.89 64.93 23.00
N ILE A 15 -36.71 64.48 21.79
CA ILE A 15 -36.72 63.05 21.45
C ILE A 15 -35.35 62.49 21.76
N LEU A 16 -35.27 61.64 22.80
CA LEU A 16 -34.06 60.91 23.16
C LEU A 16 -33.94 59.68 22.25
N ILE A 17 -33.03 59.70 21.27
CA ILE A 17 -32.74 58.56 20.42
C ILE A 17 -31.74 57.67 21.17
N VAL A 18 -32.21 56.54 21.70
CA VAL A 18 -31.36 55.48 22.28
C VAL A 18 -30.83 54.62 21.14
N ILE A 19 -29.56 54.80 20.74
CA ILE A 19 -28.86 53.94 19.79
C ILE A 19 -28.43 52.69 20.53
N ALA A 20 -29.19 51.59 20.41
CA ALA A 20 -28.80 50.28 20.85
C ALA A 20 -27.67 49.73 19.92
N ALA A 21 -26.44 49.80 20.37
CA ALA A 21 -25.31 49.15 19.70
C ALA A 21 -25.48 47.65 19.74
N LEU A 22 -25.89 47.01 18.64
CA LEU A 22 -25.97 45.58 18.48
C LEU A 22 -24.55 45.04 18.37
N VAL A 23 -23.96 44.57 19.49
CA VAL A 23 -22.67 43.88 19.48
C VAL A 23 -22.88 42.52 18.83
N CYS A 24 -22.52 42.42 17.56
CA CYS A 24 -22.54 41.17 16.83
C CYS A 24 -21.37 40.27 17.31
N VAL A 25 -21.63 39.47 18.36
CA VAL A 25 -20.67 38.46 18.83
C VAL A 25 -20.60 37.39 17.79
N ARG A 26 -19.56 37.41 16.94
CA ARG A 26 -19.25 36.32 16.00
C ARG A 26 -18.83 35.08 16.80
N PRO A 27 -19.50 33.94 16.63
CA PRO A 27 -19.05 32.70 17.26
C PRO A 27 -17.61 32.40 16.82
N PRO A 28 -16.77 31.86 17.72
CA PRO A 28 -15.41 31.45 17.33
C PRO A 28 -15.49 30.46 16.19
N ARG A 29 -14.82 30.76 15.08
CA ARG A 29 -14.64 29.79 13.98
C ARG A 29 -13.92 28.58 14.53
N ALA A 30 -14.61 27.46 14.67
CA ALA A 30 -13.98 26.18 14.92
C ALA A 30 -12.97 25.94 13.80
N ILE A 31 -11.69 25.89 14.13
CA ILE A 31 -10.64 25.46 13.22
C ILE A 31 -10.88 23.97 13.03
N VAL A 32 -11.52 23.58 11.94
CA VAL A 32 -11.60 22.18 11.53
C VAL A 32 -10.16 21.78 11.18
N ARG A 33 -9.45 21.18 12.12
CA ARG A 33 -8.17 20.53 11.83
C ARG A 33 -8.47 19.41 10.85
N GLY A 34 -7.90 19.48 9.64
CA GLY A 34 -7.94 18.38 8.70
C GLY A 34 -7.40 17.11 9.38
N ALA A 35 -8.09 15.99 9.20
CA ALA A 35 -7.64 14.71 9.72
C ALA A 35 -6.22 14.39 9.20
N ARG A 36 -5.33 13.95 10.09
CA ARG A 36 -3.95 13.57 9.76
C ARG A 36 -3.90 12.08 9.47
N ASN A 37 -3.22 11.70 8.39
CA ASN A 37 -3.00 10.30 8.09
C ASN A 37 -2.22 9.64 9.23
N GLY A 38 -2.61 8.40 9.52
CA GLY A 38 -1.97 7.51 10.47
C GLY A 38 -1.16 6.42 9.77
N ALA A 39 -0.87 5.36 10.51
CA ALA A 39 -0.18 4.19 10.00
C ALA A 39 -0.75 2.90 10.61
N ILE A 40 -0.50 1.78 9.94
CA ILE A 40 -0.72 0.44 10.48
C ILE A 40 0.65 -0.24 10.55
N ALA A 41 0.99 -0.79 11.71
CA ALA A 41 2.26 -1.48 11.92
C ALA A 41 2.03 -2.79 12.67
N GLY A 42 2.99 -3.69 12.59
CA GLY A 42 2.91 -4.96 13.30
C GLY A 42 3.93 -5.97 12.78
N ARG A 43 3.68 -7.23 13.08
CA ARG A 43 4.55 -8.34 12.71
C ARG A 43 3.76 -9.47 12.06
N VAL A 44 4.37 -10.12 11.07
CA VAL A 44 3.89 -11.37 10.48
C VAL A 44 4.79 -12.51 10.99
N GLU A 45 4.21 -13.43 11.73
CA GLU A 45 4.86 -14.67 12.15
C GLU A 45 4.50 -15.78 11.15
N LEU A 46 5.52 -16.41 10.55
CA LEU A 46 5.34 -17.57 9.68
C LEU A 46 5.54 -18.84 10.52
N ARG A 47 4.46 -19.52 10.83
CA ARG A 47 4.53 -20.86 11.44
C ARG A 47 4.68 -21.89 10.35
N ARG A 48 5.92 -22.24 10.03
CA ARG A 48 6.17 -23.41 9.18
C ARG A 48 5.67 -24.64 9.93
N VAL A 49 4.69 -25.34 9.36
CA VAL A 49 4.51 -26.75 9.69
C VAL A 49 5.83 -27.40 9.30
N ALA A 50 6.53 -27.98 10.26
CA ALA A 50 7.76 -28.71 10.00
C ALA A 50 7.44 -29.71 8.88
N SER A 51 7.85 -29.37 7.66
CA SER A 51 7.78 -30.29 6.53
C SER A 51 8.57 -31.51 6.98
N ALA A 52 7.91 -32.65 7.08
CA ALA A 52 8.59 -33.92 7.33
C ALA A 52 9.79 -33.93 6.39
N GLU A 53 11.01 -34.08 6.96
CA GLU A 53 12.28 -34.01 6.25
C GLU A 53 12.15 -34.81 4.96
N ARG A 54 12.01 -34.06 3.83
CA ARG A 54 11.98 -34.69 2.52
C ARG A 54 13.35 -35.34 2.32
N ARG A 55 13.40 -36.63 2.32
CA ARG A 55 14.64 -37.36 2.01
C ARG A 55 15.13 -36.86 0.66
N PRO A 56 16.38 -36.36 0.55
CA PRO A 56 16.95 -35.93 -0.71
C PRO A 56 16.89 -37.08 -1.73
N THR A 57 16.49 -36.79 -2.93
CA THR A 57 16.55 -37.76 -4.03
C THR A 57 18.00 -38.00 -4.45
N VAL A 58 18.30 -39.18 -5.00
CA VAL A 58 19.66 -39.51 -5.46
C VAL A 58 20.24 -38.46 -6.42
N ALA A 59 19.38 -37.77 -7.19
CA ALA A 59 19.78 -36.68 -8.09
C ALA A 59 20.22 -35.42 -7.32
N GLU A 60 19.75 -35.23 -6.10
CA GLU A 60 20.10 -34.07 -5.24
C GLU A 60 21.41 -34.30 -4.47
N LEU A 61 21.88 -35.54 -4.37
CA LEU A 61 23.12 -35.90 -3.65
C LEU A 61 24.42 -35.55 -4.41
N GLY A 62 24.34 -35.17 -5.68
CA GLY A 62 25.50 -34.84 -6.53
C GLY A 62 25.59 -33.39 -6.98
N THR A 63 24.59 -32.57 -6.72
CA THR A 63 24.62 -31.14 -7.03
C THR A 63 24.97 -30.35 -5.76
N PRO A 64 25.92 -29.37 -5.84
CA PRO A 64 26.04 -28.38 -4.77
C PRO A 64 24.66 -27.76 -4.60
N SER A 65 24.00 -28.03 -3.48
CA SER A 65 22.81 -27.30 -3.09
C SER A 65 23.21 -25.83 -3.06
N ALA A 66 22.84 -25.06 -4.06
CA ALA A 66 22.80 -23.62 -3.91
C ALA A 66 21.90 -23.41 -2.69
N ALA A 67 22.51 -23.00 -1.56
CA ALA A 67 21.79 -22.78 -0.33
C ALA A 67 20.62 -21.88 -0.69
N LEU A 68 19.40 -22.45 -0.69
CA LEU A 68 18.20 -21.69 -0.97
C LEU A 68 18.23 -20.56 0.04
N ASP A 69 18.40 -19.33 -0.44
CA ASP A 69 18.32 -18.17 0.43
C ASP A 69 16.90 -18.10 0.96
N VAL A 70 16.73 -18.69 2.13
CA VAL A 70 15.44 -18.85 2.78
C VAL A 70 14.89 -17.47 3.18
N SER A 71 15.78 -16.46 3.28
CA SER A 71 15.41 -15.10 3.67
C SER A 71 14.42 -14.47 2.70
N ASP A 72 14.61 -14.61 1.39
CA ASP A 72 13.69 -14.05 0.38
C ASP A 72 12.29 -14.67 0.43
N ARG A 73 12.16 -15.94 0.85
CA ARG A 73 10.87 -16.62 1.03
C ARG A 73 10.17 -16.27 2.33
N MET A 74 10.86 -15.61 3.25
CA MET A 74 10.29 -15.11 4.50
C MET A 74 9.56 -13.78 4.32
N THR A 75 9.77 -13.10 3.20
CA THR A 75 9.11 -11.82 2.91
C THR A 75 7.62 -12.01 2.71
N SER A 76 6.84 -11.42 3.60
CA SER A 76 5.38 -11.37 3.51
C SER A 76 4.92 -10.01 3.00
N VAL A 77 3.72 -9.94 2.45
CA VAL A 77 3.09 -8.68 2.03
C VAL A 77 1.86 -8.46 2.88
N VAL A 78 1.77 -7.30 3.52
CA VAL A 78 0.58 -6.87 4.28
C VAL A 78 -0.08 -5.71 3.54
N TYR A 79 -1.39 -5.77 3.35
CA TYR A 79 -2.11 -4.80 2.55
C TYR A 79 -3.55 -4.58 3.03
N LEU A 80 -4.12 -3.44 2.68
CA LEU A 80 -5.55 -3.19 2.87
C LEU A 80 -6.36 -3.99 1.83
N ASP A 81 -7.43 -4.65 2.26
CA ASP A 81 -8.35 -5.36 1.35
C ASP A 81 -9.05 -4.39 0.38
N SER A 82 -9.34 -3.19 0.85
CA SER A 82 -9.91 -2.11 0.05
C SER A 82 -9.28 -0.77 0.41
N ALA A 83 -9.18 0.09 -0.61
CA ALA A 83 -8.58 1.40 -0.46
C ALA A 83 -9.53 2.44 0.12
N PRO A 84 -9.03 3.38 0.95
CA PRO A 84 -9.80 4.57 1.32
C PRO A 84 -10.12 5.40 0.07
N ARG A 85 -11.31 6.00 0.02
CA ARG A 85 -11.74 6.83 -1.11
C ARG A 85 -10.82 8.06 -1.27
N GLY A 86 -10.46 8.38 -2.52
CA GLY A 86 -9.72 9.60 -2.86
C GLY A 86 -8.21 9.53 -2.67
N ALA A 87 -7.63 8.35 -2.52
CA ALA A 87 -6.22 8.21 -2.14
C ALA A 87 -5.22 8.17 -3.32
N PHE A 88 -5.63 8.18 -4.60
CA PHE A 88 -4.67 7.87 -5.67
C PHE A 88 -4.83 8.78 -6.90
N GLU A 89 -3.88 9.67 -7.10
CA GLU A 89 -3.50 10.16 -8.42
C GLU A 89 -2.05 9.73 -8.66
N GLN A 90 -1.85 8.72 -9.50
CA GLN A 90 -0.50 8.40 -9.99
C GLN A 90 -0.22 9.31 -11.19
N VAL A 91 0.67 10.26 -11.00
CA VAL A 91 1.08 11.21 -12.05
C VAL A 91 2.09 10.58 -13.02
N GLU A 92 2.83 9.55 -12.60
CA GLU A 92 3.86 8.90 -13.40
C GLU A 92 3.65 7.38 -13.49
N THR A 93 4.11 6.79 -14.61
CA THR A 93 4.13 5.32 -14.76
C THR A 93 5.26 4.76 -13.89
N PRO A 94 4.97 4.06 -12.79
CA PRO A 94 6.02 3.52 -11.94
C PRO A 94 6.78 2.40 -12.64
N ARG A 95 8.06 2.24 -12.28
CA ARG A 95 8.91 1.15 -12.75
C ARG A 95 9.47 0.38 -11.56
N ALA A 96 9.62 -0.94 -11.75
CA ALA A 96 10.21 -1.85 -10.78
C ALA A 96 11.13 -2.83 -11.51
N ILE A 97 11.96 -3.54 -10.77
CA ILE A 97 12.92 -4.51 -11.33
C ILE A 97 12.72 -5.85 -10.62
N MET A 98 12.71 -6.93 -11.42
CA MET A 98 12.84 -8.30 -10.96
C MET A 98 13.96 -8.97 -11.76
N ASP A 99 15.15 -9.01 -11.18
CA ASP A 99 16.38 -9.49 -11.82
C ASP A 99 16.44 -11.02 -11.83
N GLN A 100 17.14 -11.58 -12.79
CA GLN A 100 17.49 -13.00 -12.87
C GLN A 100 18.97 -13.13 -12.52
N ARG A 101 19.25 -13.60 -11.30
CA ARG A 101 20.60 -13.67 -10.75
C ARG A 101 20.79 -14.88 -9.85
N GLY A 102 21.84 -15.67 -10.11
CA GLY A 102 22.12 -16.91 -9.39
C GLY A 102 21.01 -17.95 -9.55
N GLU A 103 20.46 -18.07 -10.77
CA GLU A 103 19.32 -18.92 -11.11
C GLU A 103 18.09 -18.68 -10.21
N ARG A 104 17.82 -17.39 -9.89
CA ARG A 104 16.67 -16.96 -9.10
C ARG A 104 16.10 -15.66 -9.64
N PHE A 105 14.82 -15.41 -9.41
CA PHE A 105 14.24 -14.08 -9.51
C PHE A 105 14.48 -13.30 -8.23
N VAL A 106 15.01 -12.08 -8.34
CA VAL A 106 15.37 -11.22 -7.22
C VAL A 106 14.70 -9.83 -7.42
N PRO A 107 13.81 -9.42 -6.52
CA PRO A 107 13.33 -10.13 -5.34
C PRO A 107 12.42 -11.32 -5.68
N HIS A 108 12.29 -12.28 -4.76
CA HIS A 108 11.35 -13.40 -4.91
C HIS A 108 9.88 -12.96 -4.83
N VAL A 109 9.59 -11.93 -4.02
CA VAL A 109 8.27 -11.31 -3.90
C VAL A 109 8.39 -9.82 -4.23
N LEU A 110 7.63 -9.37 -5.23
CA LEU A 110 7.56 -7.97 -5.65
C LEU A 110 6.12 -7.46 -5.46
N ALA A 111 5.95 -6.35 -4.75
CA ALA A 111 4.68 -5.68 -4.57
C ALA A 111 4.67 -4.36 -5.37
N ILE A 112 3.68 -4.17 -6.23
CA ILE A 112 3.57 -3.02 -7.14
C ILE A 112 2.13 -2.53 -7.22
N THR A 113 1.94 -1.31 -7.74
CA THR A 113 0.62 -0.80 -8.13
C THR A 113 0.30 -1.11 -9.58
N THR A 114 -0.99 -1.12 -9.93
CA THR A 114 -1.46 -1.20 -11.32
C THR A 114 -0.82 -0.11 -12.18
N GLY A 115 -0.55 -0.43 -13.44
CA GLY A 115 0.15 0.47 -14.37
C GLY A 115 1.68 0.38 -14.30
N THR A 116 2.26 -0.27 -13.29
CA THR A 116 3.73 -0.43 -13.16
C THR A 116 4.29 -1.25 -14.32
N ILE A 117 5.43 -0.80 -14.82
CA ILE A 117 6.28 -1.57 -15.74
C ILE A 117 7.37 -2.26 -14.93
N VAL A 118 7.44 -3.59 -14.99
CA VAL A 118 8.53 -4.36 -14.39
C VAL A 118 9.54 -4.72 -15.45
N ASP A 119 10.78 -4.35 -15.22
CA ASP A 119 11.92 -4.74 -16.02
C ASP A 119 12.49 -6.06 -15.49
N PHE A 120 12.76 -6.99 -16.41
CA PHE A 120 13.35 -8.29 -16.12
C PHE A 120 14.76 -8.37 -16.74
N PRO A 121 15.80 -7.83 -16.09
CA PRO A 121 17.18 -8.03 -16.55
C PRO A 121 17.61 -9.49 -16.35
N ASN A 122 18.57 -9.93 -17.15
CA ASN A 122 19.29 -11.18 -16.94
C ASN A 122 20.75 -10.86 -16.57
N SER A 123 21.04 -10.93 -15.28
CA SER A 123 22.39 -10.68 -14.73
C SER A 123 23.23 -11.95 -14.61
N ASP A 124 22.68 -13.13 -14.94
CA ASP A 124 23.42 -14.38 -15.02
C ASP A 124 24.16 -14.50 -16.36
N ARG A 125 25.14 -15.41 -16.42
CA ARG A 125 25.90 -15.68 -17.65
C ARG A 125 25.26 -16.73 -18.58
N ILE A 126 24.07 -17.22 -18.19
CA ILE A 126 23.31 -18.25 -18.90
C ILE A 126 21.98 -17.67 -19.41
N TYR A 127 21.34 -18.39 -20.32
CA TYR A 127 20.02 -18.03 -20.80
C TYR A 127 18.95 -18.31 -19.76
N HIS A 128 18.00 -17.40 -19.67
CA HIS A 128 16.76 -17.56 -18.89
C HIS A 128 15.55 -17.20 -19.74
N ASN A 129 14.38 -17.64 -19.29
CA ASN A 129 13.09 -17.19 -19.75
C ASN A 129 12.31 -16.57 -18.57
N VAL A 130 11.39 -15.68 -18.86
CA VAL A 130 10.43 -15.15 -17.88
C VAL A 130 9.04 -15.31 -18.46
N PHE A 131 8.19 -16.10 -17.81
CA PHE A 131 6.82 -16.29 -18.25
C PHE A 131 5.84 -16.40 -17.08
N SER A 132 4.56 -16.15 -17.35
CA SER A 132 3.45 -16.31 -16.43
C SER A 132 2.22 -16.85 -17.13
N LEU A 133 1.54 -17.80 -16.47
CA LEU A 133 0.24 -18.33 -16.88
C LEU A 133 -0.91 -17.76 -16.02
N SER A 134 -0.63 -16.79 -15.15
CA SER A 134 -1.63 -16.18 -14.27
C SER A 134 -2.67 -15.41 -15.08
N LYS A 135 -3.96 -15.64 -14.80
CA LYS A 135 -5.09 -14.95 -15.48
C LYS A 135 -5.02 -13.43 -15.35
N VAL A 136 -4.41 -12.91 -14.28
CA VAL A 136 -4.17 -11.48 -14.05
C VAL A 136 -3.27 -10.89 -15.13
N ARG A 137 -2.18 -11.59 -15.45
CA ARG A 137 -1.23 -11.21 -16.50
C ARG A 137 -0.53 -12.45 -17.07
N THR A 138 -0.97 -12.92 -18.23
CA THR A 138 -0.29 -13.98 -19.00
C THR A 138 0.73 -13.33 -19.92
N PHE A 139 1.97 -13.83 -19.91
CA PHE A 139 3.04 -13.41 -20.83
C PHE A 139 4.12 -14.46 -20.93
N ASP A 140 4.89 -14.40 -22.01
CA ASP A 140 6.10 -15.18 -22.24
C ASP A 140 7.12 -14.29 -22.98
N LEU A 141 8.25 -14.02 -22.32
CA LEU A 141 9.31 -13.19 -22.91
C LEU A 141 10.26 -13.97 -23.81
N GLY A 142 10.11 -15.31 -23.90
CA GLY A 142 11.07 -16.17 -24.54
C GLY A 142 12.43 -16.15 -23.85
N ARG A 143 13.35 -16.95 -24.34
CA ARG A 143 14.71 -17.06 -23.78
C ARG A 143 15.57 -15.86 -24.20
N TYR A 144 16.40 -15.34 -23.29
CA TYR A 144 17.35 -14.27 -23.58
C TYR A 144 18.64 -14.39 -22.75
N ALA A 145 19.72 -13.89 -23.36
CA ALA A 145 21.07 -13.98 -22.82
C ALA A 145 21.35 -12.95 -21.71
N ALA A 146 22.48 -13.11 -21.05
CA ALA A 146 23.07 -12.16 -20.12
C ALA A 146 23.08 -10.72 -20.65
N GLY A 147 22.84 -9.76 -19.79
CA GLY A 147 22.88 -8.31 -20.09
C GLY A 147 21.64 -7.78 -20.84
N HIS A 148 20.69 -8.62 -21.19
CA HIS A 148 19.44 -8.18 -21.83
C HIS A 148 18.35 -7.96 -20.77
N THR A 149 17.45 -6.99 -21.05
CA THR A 149 16.31 -6.66 -20.20
C THR A 149 15.05 -6.64 -21.06
N LYS A 150 13.97 -7.23 -20.56
CA LYS A 150 12.66 -7.18 -21.20
C LYS A 150 11.61 -6.67 -20.24
N PRO A 151 10.78 -5.68 -20.63
CA PRO A 151 9.75 -5.09 -19.75
C PRO A 151 8.40 -5.79 -19.91
N VAL A 152 7.61 -5.79 -18.83
CA VAL A 152 6.18 -6.15 -18.83
C VAL A 152 5.40 -5.13 -18.03
N ARG A 153 4.27 -4.67 -18.58
CA ARG A 153 3.34 -3.78 -17.88
C ARG A 153 2.25 -4.58 -17.17
N PHE A 154 1.89 -4.17 -15.95
CA PHE A 154 0.90 -4.82 -15.10
C PHE A 154 -0.30 -3.89 -14.84
N ASP A 155 -1.37 -4.03 -15.60
CA ASP A 155 -2.53 -3.13 -15.57
C ASP A 155 -3.71 -3.64 -14.73
N ARG A 156 -3.63 -4.87 -14.19
CA ARG A 156 -4.71 -5.51 -13.44
C ARG A 156 -4.21 -5.96 -12.08
N ALA A 157 -4.99 -5.64 -11.02
CA ALA A 157 -4.69 -6.08 -9.67
C ALA A 157 -4.85 -7.59 -9.50
N GLY A 158 -4.00 -8.19 -8.66
CA GLY A 158 -4.00 -9.60 -8.31
C GLY A 158 -2.60 -10.19 -8.22
N VAL A 159 -2.52 -11.50 -7.99
CA VAL A 159 -1.26 -12.23 -7.83
C VAL A 159 -0.83 -12.83 -9.18
N VAL A 160 0.40 -12.54 -9.57
CA VAL A 160 1.05 -13.08 -10.76
C VAL A 160 2.21 -13.97 -10.33
N ARG A 161 2.21 -15.24 -10.74
CA ARG A 161 3.32 -16.17 -10.55
C ARG A 161 4.23 -16.12 -11.76
N VAL A 162 5.51 -15.97 -11.53
CA VAL A 162 6.55 -15.88 -12.56
C VAL A 162 7.42 -17.13 -12.52
N PHE A 163 7.82 -17.63 -13.68
CA PHE A 163 8.58 -18.86 -13.83
C PHE A 163 9.65 -18.72 -14.94
N CYS A 164 10.64 -19.62 -14.89
CA CYS A 164 11.57 -19.89 -15.98
C CYS A 164 11.30 -21.29 -16.56
N ASP A 165 11.35 -21.45 -17.89
CA ASP A 165 11.12 -22.74 -18.56
C ASP A 165 12.38 -23.62 -18.62
N ILE A 166 13.56 -23.04 -18.35
CA ILE A 166 14.86 -23.74 -18.37
C ILE A 166 15.18 -24.31 -16.99
N HIS A 167 14.94 -23.50 -15.93
CA HIS A 167 15.29 -23.83 -14.54
C HIS A 167 14.02 -23.91 -13.71
N SER A 168 13.51 -25.13 -13.49
CA SER A 168 12.21 -25.39 -12.86
C SER A 168 12.09 -24.88 -11.41
N HIS A 169 13.21 -24.65 -10.74
CA HIS A 169 13.24 -24.07 -9.39
C HIS A 169 13.10 -22.55 -9.37
N MET A 170 13.30 -21.86 -10.51
CA MET A 170 13.15 -20.41 -10.60
C MET A 170 11.67 -20.03 -10.67
N ASN A 171 11.18 -19.50 -9.59
CA ASN A 171 9.84 -18.93 -9.50
C ASN A 171 9.84 -17.68 -8.60
N ALA A 172 8.82 -16.83 -8.79
CA ALA A 172 8.61 -15.62 -8.00
C ALA A 172 7.14 -15.21 -8.03
N PHE A 173 6.82 -14.21 -7.22
CA PHE A 173 5.48 -13.63 -7.17
C PHE A 173 5.54 -12.12 -7.38
N ILE A 174 4.58 -11.61 -8.16
CA ILE A 174 4.31 -10.18 -8.29
C ILE A 174 2.89 -9.95 -7.81
N LEU A 175 2.74 -9.21 -6.70
CA LEU A 175 1.46 -8.77 -6.18
C LEU A 175 1.16 -7.39 -6.74
N VAL A 176 0.11 -7.29 -7.52
CA VAL A 176 -0.33 -6.04 -8.15
C VAL A 176 -1.53 -5.49 -7.39
N PHE A 177 -1.40 -4.29 -6.84
CA PHE A 177 -2.44 -3.62 -6.07
C PHE A 177 -3.06 -2.46 -6.85
N SER A 178 -4.35 -2.21 -6.65
CA SER A 178 -5.03 -1.02 -7.19
C SER A 178 -4.76 0.24 -6.35
N HIS A 179 -3.97 0.15 -5.27
CA HIS A 179 -3.73 1.21 -4.30
C HIS A 179 -2.33 1.06 -3.65
N PRO A 180 -1.76 2.13 -3.05
CA PRO A 180 -0.42 2.09 -2.47
C PRO A 180 -0.36 1.60 -1.01
N PHE A 181 -1.51 1.20 -0.41
CA PHE A 181 -1.54 0.78 1.00
C PHE A 181 -1.16 -0.68 1.17
N TYR A 182 0.10 -0.98 0.98
CA TYR A 182 0.74 -2.26 1.24
C TYR A 182 2.17 -2.05 1.76
N SER A 183 2.71 -3.07 2.39
CA SER A 183 4.09 -3.10 2.87
C SER A 183 4.64 -4.51 2.77
N LEU A 184 5.92 -4.64 2.45
CA LEU A 184 6.66 -5.88 2.61
C LEU A 184 7.20 -5.95 4.04
N THR A 185 7.31 -7.17 4.57
CA THR A 185 7.97 -7.36 5.86
C THR A 185 9.49 -7.27 5.72
N ASP A 186 10.14 -6.81 6.78
CA ASP A 186 11.58 -6.94 6.96
C ASP A 186 11.97 -8.39 7.35
N ASN A 187 13.27 -8.62 7.58
CA ASN A 187 13.81 -9.93 7.97
C ASN A 187 13.31 -10.43 9.35
N ASP A 188 12.82 -9.52 10.19
CA ASP A 188 12.21 -9.83 11.49
C ASP A 188 10.69 -10.05 11.38
N GLY A 189 10.14 -9.96 10.18
CA GLY A 189 8.70 -10.05 9.91
C GLY A 189 7.93 -8.79 10.25
N ARG A 190 8.58 -7.65 10.55
CA ARG A 190 7.91 -6.38 10.85
C ARG A 190 7.47 -5.70 9.57
N TYR A 191 6.34 -5.00 9.64
CA TYR A 191 5.80 -4.20 8.54
C TYR A 191 5.25 -2.86 9.02
N ARG A 192 5.12 -1.91 8.09
CA ARG A 192 4.47 -0.63 8.33
C ARG A 192 3.84 -0.11 7.04
N ILE A 193 2.54 0.22 7.11
CA ILE A 193 1.79 0.89 6.05
C ILE A 193 1.56 2.32 6.52
N ASP A 194 2.20 3.28 5.87
CA ASP A 194 2.12 4.70 6.18
C ASP A 194 1.03 5.42 5.39
N ASN A 195 0.75 6.65 5.78
CA ASN A 195 -0.18 7.57 5.11
C ASN A 195 -1.61 7.06 4.99
N VAL A 196 -2.04 6.16 5.87
CA VAL A 196 -3.42 5.64 5.90
C VAL A 196 -4.34 6.69 6.52
N PRO A 197 -5.40 7.14 5.82
CA PRO A 197 -6.39 8.04 6.41
C PRO A 197 -7.04 7.44 7.67
N PRO A 198 -7.49 8.26 8.65
CA PRO A 198 -8.23 7.74 9.80
C PRO A 198 -9.50 7.00 9.35
N GLY A 199 -9.76 5.84 9.95
CA GLY A 199 -10.90 5.01 9.58
C GLY A 199 -10.76 3.56 10.00
N THR A 200 -11.74 2.74 9.63
CA THR A 200 -11.72 1.29 9.86
C THR A 200 -11.45 0.58 8.54
N TYR A 201 -10.47 -0.31 8.54
CA TYR A 201 -10.01 -1.05 7.36
C TYR A 201 -9.88 -2.52 7.66
N ASN A 202 -10.04 -3.36 6.64
CA ASN A 202 -9.66 -4.76 6.67
C ASN A 202 -8.24 -4.91 6.12
N VAL A 203 -7.39 -5.62 6.87
CA VAL A 203 -5.98 -5.86 6.52
C VAL A 203 -5.77 -7.35 6.33
N ILE A 204 -5.00 -7.71 5.31
CA ILE A 204 -4.65 -9.08 4.95
C ILE A 204 -3.12 -9.20 4.93
N ALA A 205 -2.60 -10.31 5.46
CA ALA A 205 -1.21 -10.72 5.27
C ALA A 205 -1.14 -11.87 4.26
N TRP A 206 -0.13 -11.85 3.40
CA TRP A 206 0.10 -12.85 2.36
C TRP A 206 1.58 -13.30 2.36
N ASN A 207 1.82 -14.61 2.18
CA ASN A 207 3.16 -15.16 1.95
C ASN A 207 3.05 -16.45 1.11
N GLU A 208 3.84 -16.59 0.04
CA GLU A 208 3.98 -17.80 -0.80
C GLU A 208 2.63 -18.42 -1.28
N GLY A 209 1.62 -17.59 -1.52
CA GLY A 209 0.29 -18.04 -1.95
C GLY A 209 -0.69 -18.33 -0.80
N ILE A 210 -0.26 -18.18 0.44
CA ILE A 210 -1.10 -18.31 1.64
C ILE A 210 -1.54 -16.91 2.06
N SER A 211 -2.83 -16.72 2.30
CA SER A 211 -3.40 -15.47 2.83
C SER A 211 -3.99 -15.70 4.21
N SER A 212 -3.88 -14.69 5.07
CA SER A 212 -4.68 -14.65 6.31
C SER A 212 -6.16 -14.35 5.98
N ASP A 213 -7.03 -14.57 6.97
CA ASP A 213 -8.33 -13.92 6.96
C ASP A 213 -8.16 -12.39 7.06
N ALA A 214 -9.13 -11.67 6.52
CA ALA A 214 -9.18 -10.22 6.64
C ALA A 214 -9.45 -9.81 8.09
N ARG A 215 -8.59 -8.97 8.66
CA ARG A 215 -8.70 -8.53 10.05
C ARG A 215 -9.02 -7.04 10.13
N PRO A 216 -10.06 -6.64 10.86
CA PRO A 216 -10.42 -5.24 11.01
C PRO A 216 -9.41 -4.51 11.92
N VAL A 217 -9.09 -3.26 11.54
CA VAL A 217 -8.25 -2.35 12.33
C VAL A 217 -8.80 -0.94 12.25
N VAL A 218 -8.71 -0.18 13.34
CA VAL A 218 -9.09 1.23 13.40
C VAL A 218 -7.82 2.08 13.40
N VAL A 219 -7.64 2.90 12.37
CA VAL A 219 -6.53 3.85 12.26
C VAL A 219 -6.96 5.17 12.90
N PRO A 220 -6.30 5.62 14.00
CA PRO A 220 -6.61 6.88 14.65
C PRO A 220 -6.05 8.10 13.89
N ASP A 221 -6.58 9.29 14.16
CA ASP A 221 -6.08 10.55 13.60
C ASP A 221 -4.61 10.79 13.97
N GLY A 222 -3.72 10.72 12.98
CA GLY A 222 -2.28 10.91 13.13
C GLY A 222 -1.56 9.88 14.00
N GLY A 223 -2.22 8.74 14.33
CA GLY A 223 -1.67 7.71 15.21
C GLY A 223 -1.27 6.44 14.45
N VAL A 224 -0.81 5.44 15.20
CA VAL A 224 -0.43 4.12 14.69
C VAL A 224 -1.39 3.08 15.26
N ALA A 225 -1.95 2.25 14.39
CA ALA A 225 -2.70 1.07 14.79
C ALA A 225 -1.79 -0.16 14.69
N GLU A 226 -1.76 -0.99 15.73
CA GLU A 226 -0.95 -2.20 15.75
C GLU A 226 -1.79 -3.43 15.40
N LEU A 227 -1.26 -4.30 14.53
CA LEU A 227 -1.91 -5.53 14.11
C LEU A 227 -0.88 -6.59 13.71
N ASP A 228 -0.83 -7.69 14.46
CA ASP A 228 0.06 -8.82 14.16
C ASP A 228 -0.68 -9.92 13.42
N PHE A 229 0.04 -10.70 12.60
CA PHE A 229 -0.49 -11.85 11.86
C PHE A 229 0.32 -13.10 12.16
N THR A 230 -0.36 -14.25 12.07
CA THR A 230 0.27 -15.59 12.05
C THR A 230 -0.23 -16.32 10.81
N LEU A 231 0.68 -16.66 9.88
CA LEU A 231 0.39 -17.47 8.70
C LEU A 231 0.86 -18.92 8.94
N ARG A 232 0.04 -19.88 8.49
CA ARG A 232 0.26 -21.32 8.68
C ARG A 232 0.22 -22.07 7.37
#